data_e1765ba3bd07f049a83d1c7f6f845ed0
#
_entry.id   e1765ba3bd07f049a83d1c7f6f845ed0
#
_cell.length_a   1.000
_cell.length_b   1.000
_cell.length_c   1.000
_cell.angle_alpha   90.00
_cell.angle_beta   90.00
_cell.angle_gamma   90.00
#
_symmetry.space_group_name_H-M   'P 1'
#
loop_
_entity.id
_entity.type
_entity.pdbx_description
1 polymer ?
#
loop_
_entity_poly.entity_id
_entity_poly.type
_entity_poly.pdbx_seq_one_letter_code
_entity_poly.pdbx_strand_id
1 'polypeptide(L)'
;MIIERKQCGELKGTGGWIFIYGRRKTGKTFLVRECSGFDDYYFVTRDRTIIDNEGNAISEETLQSLLRRADDRTVVIDEFQRLGQPFLDFLHYLPQSGRVLILSSTLWLSRRLLGRGSPILGKFREFNISLIDIDDVLLSIEGTNRFRLESSVIMREPLAIQFYEKGVTDSTDLAARTVIGSANTIPSLIGEIFSEEERHLSATYEAILSAVASRHYVSSEISSVVFSKKLIAKDDPSLIQPYLNNMLKLGLVRRIKVYGKNRFQYRVSSPLMSLFYCLNEKYGIAERDVSATELRTEIRELMPFLIEDEVRLRIGVILGMEEQIIESVNADAVFLRFKKPQAILEVKWRERVDIKAVEKNLSGFNVKKKILFVPDRMGLTSNALEIWDVNDLLGK
;
A
#
# COMPACT_ATOMS: atom_id res chain seq x y z
N MET A 1 5.31 -14.59 12.78
CA MET A 1 4.15 -13.78 13.23
C MET A 1 3.08 -13.79 12.15
N ILE A 2 1.80 -13.91 12.52
CA ILE A 2 0.64 -13.75 11.60
C ILE A 2 -0.08 -12.48 12.04
N ILE A 3 -0.43 -11.63 11.08
CA ILE A 3 -1.22 -10.42 11.33
C ILE A 3 -2.63 -10.72 10.86
N GLU A 4 -3.59 -10.69 11.79
CA GLU A 4 -5.00 -10.79 11.45
C GLU A 4 -5.47 -9.51 10.77
N ARG A 5 -5.98 -9.66 9.56
CA ARG A 5 -6.55 -8.55 8.80
C ARG A 5 -8.06 -8.52 8.99
N LYS A 6 -8.63 -7.35 9.25
CA LYS A 6 -10.10 -7.16 9.27
C LYS A 6 -10.79 -7.61 7.98
N GLN A 7 -10.07 -7.54 6.85
CA GLN A 7 -10.49 -8.07 5.56
C GLN A 7 -10.80 -9.58 5.59
N CYS A 8 -10.25 -10.33 6.54
CA CYS A 8 -10.58 -11.74 6.75
C CYS A 8 -12.06 -11.90 7.16
N GLY A 9 -12.53 -11.10 8.11
CA GLY A 9 -13.95 -11.09 8.52
C GLY A 9 -14.88 -10.65 7.39
N GLU A 10 -14.48 -9.63 6.63
CA GLU A 10 -15.23 -9.16 5.46
C GLU A 10 -15.35 -10.25 4.39
N LEU A 11 -14.24 -10.94 4.09
CA LEU A 11 -14.23 -12.02 3.09
C LEU A 11 -15.10 -13.20 3.54
N LYS A 12 -15.04 -13.61 4.82
CA LYS A 12 -15.90 -14.67 5.38
C LYS A 12 -17.39 -14.33 5.25
N GLY A 13 -17.77 -13.08 5.49
CA GLY A 13 -19.14 -12.60 5.38
C GLY A 13 -19.64 -12.34 3.95
N THR A 14 -18.77 -12.42 2.96
CA THR A 14 -19.13 -12.12 1.57
C THR A 14 -19.43 -13.40 0.80
N GLY A 15 -20.66 -13.57 0.35
CA GLY A 15 -21.10 -14.68 -0.49
C GLY A 15 -21.04 -14.37 -2.00
N GLY A 16 -21.28 -15.39 -2.82
CA GLY A 16 -21.37 -15.28 -4.27
C GLY A 16 -19.99 -15.20 -4.94
N TRP A 17 -19.93 -14.58 -6.11
CA TRP A 17 -18.73 -14.50 -6.92
C TRP A 17 -17.90 -13.26 -6.52
N ILE A 18 -16.62 -13.47 -6.19
CA ILE A 18 -15.72 -12.43 -5.66
C ILE A 18 -14.46 -12.37 -6.52
N PHE A 19 -14.10 -11.16 -6.98
CA PHE A 19 -12.83 -10.91 -7.63
C PHE A 19 -11.86 -10.25 -6.66
N ILE A 20 -10.87 -11.02 -6.20
CA ILE A 20 -9.83 -10.59 -5.29
C ILE A 20 -8.61 -10.16 -6.09
N TYR A 21 -8.26 -8.88 -6.01
CA TYR A 21 -7.13 -8.35 -6.75
C TYR A 21 -6.27 -7.44 -5.89
N GLY A 22 -5.05 -7.22 -6.33
CA GLY A 22 -4.09 -6.37 -5.63
C GLY A 22 -2.68 -6.61 -6.13
N ARG A 23 -1.77 -5.71 -5.79
CA ARG A 23 -0.36 -5.81 -6.15
C ARG A 23 0.24 -7.16 -5.73
N ARG A 24 1.23 -7.65 -6.47
CA ARG A 24 1.97 -8.87 -6.11
C ARG A 24 2.54 -8.78 -4.68
N LYS A 25 2.54 -9.93 -3.98
CA LYS A 25 3.06 -10.09 -2.60
C LYS A 25 2.32 -9.28 -1.52
N THR A 26 1.09 -8.82 -1.78
CA THR A 26 0.24 -8.20 -0.73
C THR A 26 -0.49 -9.19 0.17
N GLY A 27 -0.29 -10.52 -0.03
CA GLY A 27 -0.86 -11.56 0.83
C GLY A 27 -2.25 -12.05 0.39
N LYS A 28 -2.67 -11.87 -0.87
CA LYS A 28 -3.97 -12.34 -1.39
C LYS A 28 -4.20 -13.85 -1.17
N THR A 29 -3.28 -14.67 -1.70
CA THR A 29 -3.34 -16.14 -1.58
C THR A 29 -3.37 -16.58 -0.11
N PHE A 30 -2.54 -15.96 0.75
CA PHE A 30 -2.53 -16.23 2.18
C PHE A 30 -3.90 -15.93 2.81
N LEU A 31 -4.45 -14.72 2.57
CA LEU A 31 -5.74 -14.31 3.11
C LEU A 31 -6.86 -15.28 2.68
N VAL A 32 -6.88 -15.68 1.41
CA VAL A 32 -7.90 -16.61 0.90
C VAL A 32 -7.77 -17.99 1.54
N ARG A 33 -6.57 -18.53 1.64
CA ARG A 33 -6.33 -19.83 2.27
C ARG A 33 -6.73 -19.87 3.74
N GLU A 34 -6.45 -18.80 4.49
CA GLU A 34 -6.76 -18.72 5.92
C GLU A 34 -8.23 -18.37 6.19
N CYS A 35 -8.89 -17.64 5.28
CA CYS A 35 -10.15 -16.99 5.61
C CYS A 35 -11.35 -17.44 4.77
N SER A 36 -11.19 -18.10 3.61
CA SER A 36 -12.32 -18.35 2.73
C SER A 36 -13.09 -19.65 3.03
N GLY A 37 -12.42 -20.66 3.64
CA GLY A 37 -13.04 -21.97 3.86
C GLY A 37 -13.44 -22.63 2.54
N PHE A 38 -12.51 -22.75 1.59
CA PHE A 38 -12.78 -23.29 0.26
C PHE A 38 -12.84 -24.83 0.24
N ASP A 39 -13.63 -25.36 -0.69
CA ASP A 39 -13.71 -26.79 -1.01
C ASP A 39 -12.68 -27.17 -2.07
N ASP A 40 -12.52 -26.32 -3.08
CA ASP A 40 -11.61 -26.53 -4.20
C ASP A 40 -10.72 -25.33 -4.42
N TYR A 41 -9.43 -25.59 -4.69
CA TYR A 41 -8.45 -24.54 -4.99
C TYR A 41 -7.67 -24.91 -6.24
N TYR A 42 -7.65 -24.00 -7.22
CA TYR A 42 -6.94 -24.16 -8.49
C TYR A 42 -5.93 -23.02 -8.63
N PHE A 43 -4.70 -23.38 -8.93
CA PHE A 43 -3.64 -22.42 -9.24
C PHE A 43 -3.29 -22.48 -10.72
N VAL A 44 -3.29 -21.34 -11.39
CA VAL A 44 -2.90 -21.24 -12.80
C VAL A 44 -1.43 -20.84 -12.89
N THR A 45 -0.60 -21.70 -13.44
CA THR A 45 0.85 -21.46 -13.62
C THR A 45 1.14 -20.48 -14.76
N ARG A 46 2.41 -20.08 -14.93
CA ARG A 46 2.80 -19.16 -16.02
C ARG A 46 2.65 -19.78 -17.42
N ASP A 47 2.82 -21.07 -17.54
CA ASP A 47 2.59 -21.84 -18.77
C ASP A 47 1.12 -22.24 -18.99
N ARG A 48 0.21 -21.68 -18.15
CA ARG A 48 -1.24 -21.89 -18.16
C ARG A 48 -1.69 -23.29 -17.75
N THR A 49 -0.84 -24.10 -17.15
CA THR A 49 -1.25 -25.36 -16.52
C THR A 49 -2.09 -25.03 -15.28
N ILE A 50 -3.20 -25.72 -15.11
CA ILE A 50 -4.07 -25.58 -13.94
C ILE A 50 -3.74 -26.70 -12.97
N ILE A 51 -3.38 -26.37 -11.74
CA ILE A 51 -3.00 -27.31 -10.69
C ILE A 51 -4.07 -27.30 -9.60
N ASP A 52 -4.57 -28.46 -9.21
CA ASP A 52 -5.55 -28.61 -8.13
C ASP A 52 -4.92 -28.64 -6.73
N ASN A 53 -5.74 -28.85 -5.69
CA ASN A 53 -5.30 -28.94 -4.28
C ASN A 53 -4.29 -30.05 -4.02
N GLU A 54 -4.31 -31.13 -4.81
CA GLU A 54 -3.47 -32.31 -4.65
C GLU A 54 -2.16 -32.19 -5.46
N GLY A 55 -2.03 -31.14 -6.28
CA GLY A 55 -0.89 -30.92 -7.16
C GLY A 55 -1.04 -31.58 -8.53
N ASN A 56 -2.22 -32.07 -8.89
CA ASN A 56 -2.46 -32.67 -10.18
C ASN A 56 -2.77 -31.60 -11.22
N ALA A 57 -2.25 -31.79 -12.45
CA ALA A 57 -2.60 -30.96 -13.58
C ALA A 57 -3.98 -31.35 -14.13
N ILE A 58 -4.85 -30.37 -14.33
CA ILE A 58 -6.16 -30.56 -14.97
C ILE A 58 -6.28 -29.67 -16.22
N SER A 59 -7.19 -30.05 -17.13
CA SER A 59 -7.49 -29.26 -18.31
C SER A 59 -8.45 -28.10 -17.99
N GLU A 60 -8.49 -27.09 -18.86
CA GLU A 60 -9.47 -25.99 -18.74
C GLU A 60 -10.90 -26.51 -18.88
N GLU A 61 -11.16 -27.49 -19.73
CA GLU A 61 -12.48 -28.12 -19.88
C GLU A 61 -12.92 -28.84 -18.59
N THR A 62 -11.98 -29.47 -17.87
CA THR A 62 -12.24 -30.09 -16.57
C THR A 62 -12.63 -29.01 -15.56
N LEU A 63 -11.86 -27.91 -15.45
CA LEU A 63 -12.19 -26.78 -14.57
C LEU A 63 -13.56 -26.19 -14.90
N GLN A 64 -13.86 -25.97 -16.18
CA GLN A 64 -15.17 -25.48 -16.61
C GLN A 64 -16.31 -26.43 -16.22
N SER A 65 -16.10 -27.75 -16.32
CA SER A 65 -17.08 -28.75 -15.92
C SER A 65 -17.33 -28.77 -14.41
N LEU A 66 -16.28 -28.58 -13.61
CA LEU A 66 -16.37 -28.44 -12.15
C LEU A 66 -17.11 -27.17 -11.75
N LEU A 67 -16.83 -26.04 -12.40
CA LEU A 67 -17.51 -24.76 -12.12
C LEU A 67 -19.02 -24.83 -12.45
N ARG A 68 -19.45 -25.61 -13.45
CA ARG A 68 -20.88 -25.81 -13.74
C ARG A 68 -21.63 -26.60 -12.64
N ARG A 69 -20.90 -27.27 -11.75
CA ARG A 69 -21.45 -28.12 -10.66
C ARG A 69 -21.12 -27.57 -9.27
N ALA A 70 -20.74 -26.29 -9.21
CA ALA A 70 -20.27 -25.67 -7.96
C ALA A 70 -21.40 -25.12 -7.06
N ASP A 71 -22.64 -25.64 -7.17
CA ASP A 71 -23.85 -25.03 -6.60
C ASP A 71 -23.73 -24.64 -5.10
N ASP A 72 -23.22 -25.53 -4.24
CA ASP A 72 -23.05 -25.28 -2.80
C ASP A 72 -21.56 -25.23 -2.37
N ARG A 73 -20.65 -25.14 -3.33
CA ARG A 73 -19.21 -25.20 -3.07
C ARG A 73 -18.55 -23.82 -3.15
N THR A 74 -17.45 -23.70 -2.42
CA THR A 74 -16.54 -22.57 -2.53
C THR A 74 -15.34 -22.95 -3.37
N VAL A 75 -15.22 -22.39 -4.56
CA VAL A 75 -14.14 -22.66 -5.52
C VAL A 75 -13.22 -21.45 -5.62
N VAL A 76 -11.91 -21.67 -5.51
CA VAL A 76 -10.87 -20.65 -5.66
C VAL A 76 -10.08 -20.87 -6.92
N ILE A 77 -9.88 -19.82 -7.73
CA ILE A 77 -8.99 -19.85 -8.91
C ILE A 77 -7.95 -18.76 -8.73
N ASP A 78 -6.74 -19.16 -8.37
CA ASP A 78 -5.62 -18.21 -8.15
C ASP A 78 -4.84 -17.99 -9.44
N GLU A 79 -4.40 -16.75 -9.66
CA GLU A 79 -3.74 -16.27 -10.88
C GLU A 79 -4.60 -16.47 -12.15
N PHE A 80 -5.93 -16.33 -12.00
CA PHE A 80 -6.90 -16.62 -13.06
C PHE A 80 -6.68 -15.81 -14.35
N GLN A 81 -6.05 -14.65 -14.27
CA GLN A 81 -5.74 -13.81 -15.43
C GLN A 81 -4.81 -14.47 -16.45
N ARG A 82 -4.18 -15.60 -16.08
CA ARG A 82 -3.35 -16.39 -16.98
C ARG A 82 -4.17 -17.29 -17.91
N LEU A 83 -5.45 -17.51 -17.57
CA LEU A 83 -6.42 -18.13 -18.46
C LEU A 83 -6.79 -17.14 -19.57
N GLY A 84 -7.04 -17.66 -20.76
CA GLY A 84 -7.30 -16.84 -21.95
C GLY A 84 -8.70 -16.24 -22.02
N GLN A 85 -8.94 -15.47 -23.10
CA GLN A 85 -10.25 -14.90 -23.39
C GLN A 85 -11.38 -15.93 -23.43
N PRO A 86 -11.20 -17.16 -23.96
CA PRO A 86 -12.27 -18.18 -23.95
C PRO A 86 -12.80 -18.51 -22.55
N PHE A 87 -11.92 -18.49 -21.53
CA PHE A 87 -12.34 -18.73 -20.16
C PHE A 87 -13.15 -17.54 -19.58
N LEU A 88 -12.80 -16.32 -19.95
CA LEU A 88 -13.59 -15.14 -19.56
C LEU A 88 -14.98 -15.17 -20.20
N ASP A 89 -15.08 -15.56 -21.45
CA ASP A 89 -16.35 -15.71 -22.17
C ASP A 89 -17.19 -16.85 -21.56
N PHE A 90 -16.55 -17.94 -21.14
CA PHE A 90 -17.20 -19.00 -20.38
C PHE A 90 -17.75 -18.47 -19.04
N LEU A 91 -16.97 -17.73 -18.26
CA LEU A 91 -17.44 -17.12 -17.00
C LEU A 91 -18.60 -16.15 -17.25
N HIS A 92 -18.60 -15.43 -18.37
CA HIS A 92 -19.71 -14.56 -18.75
C HIS A 92 -21.01 -15.34 -18.98
N TYR A 93 -20.93 -16.45 -19.67
CA TYR A 93 -22.06 -17.32 -19.99
C TYR A 93 -22.55 -18.11 -18.76
N LEU A 94 -21.67 -18.53 -17.85
CA LEU A 94 -21.98 -19.39 -16.72
C LEU A 94 -22.99 -18.70 -15.77
N PRO A 95 -24.12 -19.32 -15.41
CA PRO A 95 -24.98 -18.84 -14.32
C PRO A 95 -24.19 -18.75 -13.01
N GLN A 96 -24.47 -17.73 -12.23
CA GLN A 96 -23.82 -17.58 -10.91
C GLN A 96 -24.46 -18.57 -9.94
N SER A 97 -23.70 -19.62 -9.58
CA SER A 97 -24.04 -20.58 -8.52
C SER A 97 -22.85 -20.78 -7.62
N GLY A 98 -23.08 -21.16 -6.38
CA GLY A 98 -22.04 -21.35 -5.40
C GLY A 98 -21.27 -20.09 -5.05
N ARG A 99 -20.09 -20.27 -4.47
CA ARG A 99 -19.16 -19.20 -4.13
C ARG A 99 -17.86 -19.36 -4.93
N VAL A 100 -17.58 -18.44 -5.83
CA VAL A 100 -16.38 -18.49 -6.69
C VAL A 100 -15.48 -17.29 -6.39
N LEU A 101 -14.25 -17.56 -5.99
CA LEU A 101 -13.22 -16.57 -5.73
C LEU A 101 -12.17 -16.65 -6.84
N ILE A 102 -12.02 -15.57 -7.60
CA ILE A 102 -10.93 -15.46 -8.59
C ILE A 102 -9.90 -14.47 -8.09
N LEU A 103 -8.62 -14.83 -8.14
CA LEU A 103 -7.52 -14.00 -7.65
C LEU A 103 -6.62 -13.52 -8.79
N SER A 104 -6.20 -12.26 -8.72
CA SER A 104 -5.24 -11.67 -9.66
C SER A 104 -4.18 -10.83 -8.95
N SER A 105 -2.92 -11.00 -9.35
CA SER A 105 -1.79 -10.20 -8.88
C SER A 105 -1.52 -8.95 -9.72
N THR A 106 -2.26 -8.74 -10.82
CA THR A 106 -2.07 -7.63 -11.76
C THR A 106 -3.14 -6.55 -11.58
N LEU A 107 -2.75 -5.34 -11.13
CA LEU A 107 -3.70 -4.26 -10.84
C LEU A 107 -4.28 -3.62 -12.11
N TRP A 108 -3.42 -3.37 -13.12
CA TRP A 108 -3.88 -2.75 -14.35
C TRP A 108 -4.79 -3.68 -15.15
N LEU A 109 -4.39 -4.95 -15.28
CA LEU A 109 -5.19 -5.95 -15.95
C LEU A 109 -6.53 -6.18 -15.23
N SER A 110 -6.52 -6.22 -13.89
CA SER A 110 -7.73 -6.33 -13.09
C SER A 110 -8.69 -5.17 -13.36
N ARG A 111 -8.20 -3.93 -13.42
CA ARG A 111 -9.02 -2.76 -13.77
C ARG A 111 -9.58 -2.85 -15.20
N ARG A 112 -8.84 -3.42 -16.14
CA ARG A 112 -9.32 -3.66 -17.50
C ARG A 112 -10.43 -4.71 -17.51
N LEU A 113 -10.28 -5.79 -16.75
CA LEU A 113 -11.29 -6.85 -16.62
C LEU A 113 -12.57 -6.39 -15.92
N LEU A 114 -12.49 -5.39 -15.05
CA LEU A 114 -13.63 -4.74 -14.40
C LEU A 114 -14.16 -3.54 -15.19
N GLY A 115 -13.48 -3.14 -16.27
CA GLY A 115 -13.82 -1.97 -17.09
C GLY A 115 -14.80 -2.24 -18.22
N ARG A 116 -15.11 -1.17 -18.96
CA ARG A 116 -16.02 -1.24 -20.14
C ARG A 116 -15.51 -2.26 -21.16
N GLY A 117 -16.43 -3.09 -21.68
CA GLY A 117 -16.13 -4.11 -22.69
C GLY A 117 -15.61 -5.42 -22.13
N SER A 118 -15.48 -5.55 -20.82
CA SER A 118 -15.13 -6.84 -20.20
C SER A 118 -16.35 -7.78 -20.16
N PRO A 119 -16.19 -9.05 -20.54
CA PRO A 119 -17.28 -10.04 -20.45
C PRO A 119 -17.71 -10.33 -19.00
N ILE A 120 -16.82 -10.11 -18.02
CA ILE A 120 -17.13 -10.37 -16.60
C ILE A 120 -17.58 -9.16 -15.82
N LEU A 121 -17.79 -8.01 -16.49
CA LEU A 121 -18.25 -6.78 -15.83
C LEU A 121 -19.57 -7.00 -15.10
N GLY A 122 -19.62 -6.67 -13.81
CA GLY A 122 -20.80 -6.80 -12.96
C GLY A 122 -21.09 -8.22 -12.47
N LYS A 123 -20.30 -9.24 -12.87
CA LYS A 123 -20.45 -10.63 -12.39
C LYS A 123 -19.80 -10.88 -11.03
N PHE A 124 -18.81 -10.09 -10.65
CA PHE A 124 -18.03 -10.29 -9.43
C PHE A 124 -18.15 -9.07 -8.52
N ARG A 125 -18.20 -9.34 -7.22
CA ARG A 125 -17.92 -8.31 -6.20
C ARG A 125 -16.42 -8.06 -6.16
N GLU A 126 -16.02 -6.80 -6.20
CA GLU A 126 -14.62 -6.41 -6.14
C GLU A 126 -14.10 -6.46 -4.71
N PHE A 127 -12.93 -7.09 -4.54
CA PHE A 127 -12.25 -7.17 -3.25
C PHE A 127 -10.76 -6.84 -3.44
N ASN A 128 -10.39 -5.60 -3.14
CA ASN A 128 -9.02 -5.13 -3.31
C ASN A 128 -8.16 -5.44 -2.09
N ILE A 129 -7.06 -6.16 -2.27
CA ILE A 129 -6.04 -6.42 -1.23
C ILE A 129 -4.82 -5.55 -1.48
N SER A 130 -4.67 -4.53 -0.68
CA SER A 130 -3.51 -3.64 -0.65
C SER A 130 -2.47 -4.07 0.41
N LEU A 131 -1.59 -3.17 0.79
CA LEU A 131 -0.76 -3.33 1.99
C LEU A 131 -1.62 -3.60 3.21
N ILE A 132 -1.04 -4.20 4.25
CA ILE A 132 -1.76 -4.41 5.51
C ILE A 132 -2.18 -3.05 6.07
N ASP A 133 -3.39 -2.94 6.56
CA ASP A 133 -3.85 -1.72 7.21
C ASP A 133 -3.05 -1.49 8.50
N ILE A 134 -2.71 -0.24 8.76
CA ILE A 134 -1.81 0.09 9.88
C ILE A 134 -2.38 -0.31 11.24
N ASP A 135 -3.70 -0.24 11.39
CA ASP A 135 -4.40 -0.67 12.61
C ASP A 135 -4.34 -2.19 12.83
N ASP A 136 -4.45 -3.00 11.78
CA ASP A 136 -4.27 -4.46 11.88
C ASP A 136 -2.86 -4.81 12.38
N VAL A 137 -1.84 -4.10 11.87
CA VAL A 137 -0.46 -4.26 12.33
C VAL A 137 -0.29 -3.79 13.76
N LEU A 138 -0.82 -2.61 14.12
CA LEU A 138 -0.77 -2.05 15.47
C LEU A 138 -1.38 -2.97 16.53
N LEU A 139 -2.47 -3.66 16.20
CA LEU A 139 -3.12 -4.65 17.07
C LEU A 139 -2.27 -5.89 17.29
N SER A 140 -1.35 -6.18 16.38
CA SER A 140 -0.52 -7.39 16.38
C SER A 140 0.87 -7.18 17.03
N ILE A 141 1.25 -5.93 17.32
CA ILE A 141 2.57 -5.58 17.89
C ILE A 141 2.41 -5.06 19.31
N GLU A 142 3.15 -5.66 20.25
CA GLU A 142 3.26 -5.21 21.63
C GLU A 142 4.44 -4.25 21.82
N GLY A 143 4.38 -3.40 22.84
CA GLY A 143 5.46 -2.48 23.22
C GLY A 143 4.99 -1.05 23.43
N THR A 144 5.94 -0.12 23.47
CA THR A 144 5.63 1.31 23.59
C THR A 144 4.92 1.82 22.34
N ASN A 145 4.10 2.86 22.47
CA ASN A 145 3.41 3.49 21.34
C ASN A 145 4.38 3.83 20.20
N ARG A 146 5.56 4.34 20.54
CA ARG A 146 6.59 4.67 19.55
C ARG A 146 7.05 3.44 18.78
N PHE A 147 7.46 2.38 19.47
CA PHE A 147 7.89 1.13 18.86
C PHE A 147 6.79 0.51 18.00
N ARG A 148 5.56 0.48 18.52
CA ARG A 148 4.40 -0.08 17.79
C ARG A 148 4.17 0.64 16.48
N LEU A 149 4.10 1.97 16.47
CA LEU A 149 3.81 2.72 15.25
C LEU A 149 4.97 2.66 14.24
N GLU A 150 6.20 2.90 14.67
CA GLU A 150 7.38 2.83 13.79
C GLU A 150 7.54 1.46 13.14
N SER A 151 7.34 0.38 13.90
CA SER A 151 7.36 -0.99 13.38
C SER A 151 6.18 -1.26 12.44
N SER A 152 4.98 -0.80 12.81
CA SER A 152 3.77 -0.98 12.00
C SER A 152 3.90 -0.33 10.63
N VAL A 153 4.47 0.84 10.55
CA VAL A 153 4.70 1.55 9.27
C VAL A 153 5.50 0.67 8.29
N ILE A 154 6.57 0.02 8.77
CA ILE A 154 7.40 -0.86 7.94
C ILE A 154 6.67 -2.18 7.62
N MET A 155 5.97 -2.76 8.60
CA MET A 155 5.33 -4.07 8.50
C MET A 155 3.99 -4.05 7.74
N ARG A 156 3.51 -2.89 7.30
CA ARG A 156 2.41 -2.82 6.33
C ARG A 156 2.75 -3.58 5.04
N GLU A 157 4.01 -3.65 4.67
CA GLU A 157 4.50 -4.52 3.59
C GLU A 157 4.65 -5.95 4.12
N PRO A 158 3.86 -6.95 3.62
CA PRO A 158 3.88 -8.31 4.17
C PRO A 158 5.26 -8.97 4.16
N LEU A 159 6.11 -8.59 3.22
CA LEU A 159 7.47 -9.10 3.14
C LEU A 159 8.31 -8.72 4.37
N ALA A 160 7.97 -7.64 5.09
CA ALA A 160 8.68 -7.22 6.31
C ALA A 160 8.41 -8.14 7.51
N ILE A 161 7.27 -8.84 7.53
CA ILE A 161 6.83 -9.65 8.68
C ILE A 161 7.84 -10.75 9.02
N GLN A 162 8.54 -11.30 8.03
CA GLN A 162 9.54 -12.36 8.23
C GLN A 162 10.76 -11.89 9.06
N PHE A 163 11.01 -10.59 9.13
CA PHE A 163 12.12 -10.00 9.90
C PHE A 163 11.74 -9.62 11.33
N TYR A 164 10.44 -9.73 11.67
CA TYR A 164 9.97 -9.45 13.03
C TYR A 164 10.22 -10.65 13.94
N GLU A 165 11.02 -10.44 14.98
CA GLU A 165 11.29 -11.41 16.02
C GLU A 165 10.60 -10.98 17.31
N LYS A 166 10.02 -11.94 18.05
CA LYS A 166 9.39 -11.67 19.36
C LYS A 166 10.44 -11.16 20.35
N GLY A 167 10.14 -10.03 20.99
CA GLY A 167 11.04 -9.39 21.95
C GLY A 167 11.93 -8.29 21.36
N VAL A 168 11.84 -8.02 20.07
CA VAL A 168 12.46 -6.81 19.48
C VAL A 168 11.79 -5.56 20.05
N THR A 169 12.61 -4.61 20.49
CA THR A 169 12.15 -3.34 21.09
C THR A 169 12.70 -2.10 20.36
N ASP A 170 13.62 -2.28 19.42
CA ASP A 170 14.21 -1.21 18.60
C ASP A 170 13.66 -1.25 17.18
N SER A 171 12.75 -0.35 16.86
CA SER A 171 12.15 -0.21 15.55
C SER A 171 13.16 0.19 14.46
N THR A 172 14.20 0.94 14.82
CA THR A 172 15.28 1.32 13.90
C THR A 172 16.09 0.12 13.46
N ASP A 173 16.38 -0.78 14.41
CA ASP A 173 17.10 -2.03 14.13
C ASP A 173 16.23 -2.98 13.28
N LEU A 174 14.95 -3.10 13.59
CA LEU A 174 14.00 -3.85 12.77
C LEU A 174 13.94 -3.32 11.34
N ALA A 175 13.83 -2.01 11.16
CA ALA A 175 13.80 -1.38 9.85
C ALA A 175 15.11 -1.61 9.07
N ALA A 176 16.28 -1.46 9.73
CA ALA A 176 17.58 -1.68 9.10
C ALA A 176 17.74 -3.15 8.64
N ARG A 177 17.43 -4.13 9.52
CA ARG A 177 17.49 -5.55 9.16
C ARG A 177 16.52 -5.90 8.03
N THR A 178 15.32 -5.32 8.06
CA THR A 178 14.31 -5.51 7.00
C THR A 178 14.80 -4.99 5.66
N VAL A 179 15.37 -3.78 5.61
CA VAL A 179 15.88 -3.18 4.38
C VAL A 179 17.05 -4.00 3.83
N ILE A 180 18.03 -4.34 4.66
CA ILE A 180 19.20 -5.14 4.26
C ILE A 180 18.77 -6.53 3.77
N GLY A 181 17.94 -7.22 4.54
CA GLY A 181 17.45 -8.55 4.18
C GLY A 181 16.53 -8.57 2.96
N SER A 182 16.04 -7.40 2.53
CA SER A 182 15.20 -7.24 1.34
C SER A 182 15.93 -6.58 0.16
N ALA A 183 17.26 -6.40 0.25
CA ALA A 183 18.06 -5.68 -0.74
C ALA A 183 17.88 -6.20 -2.18
N ASN A 184 17.80 -7.50 -2.35
CA ASN A 184 17.55 -8.14 -3.65
C ASN A 184 16.05 -8.36 -3.91
N THR A 185 15.25 -8.53 -2.84
CA THR A 185 13.83 -8.87 -2.96
C THR A 185 13.00 -7.70 -3.44
N ILE A 186 13.26 -6.47 -2.96
CA ILE A 186 12.50 -5.28 -3.36
C ILE A 186 12.69 -4.95 -4.84
N PRO A 187 13.91 -4.84 -5.39
CA PRO A 187 14.10 -4.62 -6.83
C PRO A 187 13.47 -5.74 -7.67
N SER A 188 13.65 -7.01 -7.27
CA SER A 188 13.05 -8.15 -7.96
C SER A 188 11.54 -8.10 -7.97
N LEU A 189 10.92 -7.73 -6.84
CA LEU A 189 9.47 -7.56 -6.72
C LEU A 189 8.95 -6.43 -7.65
N ILE A 190 9.65 -5.32 -7.73
CA ILE A 190 9.31 -4.24 -8.65
C ILE A 190 9.42 -4.73 -10.11
N GLY A 191 10.50 -5.43 -10.47
CA GLY A 191 10.68 -6.04 -11.79
C GLY A 191 9.55 -7.01 -12.14
N GLU A 192 9.13 -7.86 -11.19
CA GLU A 192 7.99 -8.77 -11.38
C GLU A 192 6.67 -8.01 -11.59
N ILE A 193 6.39 -6.94 -10.84
CA ILE A 193 5.20 -6.12 -11.00
C ILE A 193 5.15 -5.56 -12.44
N PHE A 194 6.24 -5.03 -12.95
CA PHE A 194 6.29 -4.53 -14.32
C PHE A 194 6.13 -5.63 -15.36
N SER A 195 6.78 -6.78 -15.16
CA SER A 195 6.70 -7.92 -16.08
C SER A 195 5.29 -8.51 -16.17
N GLU A 196 4.59 -8.67 -15.04
CA GLU A 196 3.22 -9.20 -15.02
C GLU A 196 2.20 -8.24 -15.65
N GLU A 197 2.49 -6.96 -15.66
CA GLU A 197 1.67 -5.95 -16.32
C GLU A 197 2.08 -5.72 -17.79
N GLU A 198 2.84 -6.66 -18.37
CA GLU A 198 3.37 -6.58 -19.74
C GLU A 198 4.13 -5.27 -20.01
N ARG A 199 4.87 -4.79 -19.01
CA ARG A 199 5.65 -3.56 -19.05
C ARG A 199 7.11 -3.84 -18.75
N HIS A 200 7.98 -3.04 -19.32
CA HIS A 200 9.40 -3.11 -19.05
C HIS A 200 9.79 -2.10 -17.97
N LEU A 201 10.44 -2.59 -16.91
CA LEU A 201 11.06 -1.72 -15.91
C LEU A 201 12.29 -1.07 -16.56
N SER A 202 12.34 0.25 -16.54
CA SER A 202 13.48 1.01 -17.07
C SER A 202 14.15 1.81 -15.96
N ALA A 203 15.38 2.22 -16.18
CA ALA A 203 16.13 3.11 -15.30
C ALA A 203 15.37 4.40 -14.97
N THR A 204 14.53 4.87 -15.89
CA THR A 204 13.67 6.05 -15.66
C THR A 204 12.63 5.81 -14.56
N TYR A 205 11.99 4.62 -14.53
CA TYR A 205 11.05 4.27 -13.45
C TYR A 205 11.75 4.18 -12.11
N GLU A 206 12.93 3.55 -12.07
CA GLU A 206 13.72 3.44 -10.83
C GLU A 206 14.18 4.81 -10.33
N ALA A 207 14.64 5.68 -11.24
CA ALA A 207 15.02 7.05 -10.89
C ALA A 207 13.85 7.87 -10.34
N ILE A 208 12.63 7.69 -10.88
CA ILE A 208 11.43 8.33 -10.35
C ILE A 208 11.10 7.80 -8.95
N LEU A 209 11.19 6.46 -8.73
CA LEU A 209 10.97 5.88 -7.39
C LEU A 209 11.96 6.42 -6.37
N SER A 210 13.26 6.45 -6.72
CA SER A 210 14.32 7.01 -5.88
C SER A 210 14.09 8.49 -5.60
N ALA A 211 13.71 9.29 -6.60
CA ALA A 211 13.44 10.71 -6.43
C ALA A 211 12.28 10.95 -5.45
N VAL A 212 11.15 10.24 -5.63
CA VAL A 212 9.99 10.35 -4.74
C VAL A 212 10.34 9.88 -3.33
N ALA A 213 11.09 8.78 -3.19
CA ALA A 213 11.56 8.26 -1.91
C ALA A 213 12.50 9.24 -1.20
N SER A 214 13.34 9.95 -1.96
CA SER A 214 14.26 11.00 -1.49
C SER A 214 13.58 12.36 -1.31
N ARG A 215 12.23 12.37 -1.23
CA ARG A 215 11.41 13.54 -0.87
C ARG A 215 11.28 14.61 -1.95
N HIS A 216 11.58 14.30 -3.20
CA HIS A 216 11.18 15.12 -4.33
C HIS A 216 9.72 14.78 -4.69
N TYR A 217 8.77 15.58 -4.23
CA TYR A 217 7.38 15.19 -4.23
C TYR A 217 6.56 15.75 -5.39
N VAL A 218 6.99 16.84 -6.00
CA VAL A 218 6.27 17.44 -7.12
C VAL A 218 6.92 17.07 -8.45
N SER A 219 6.13 17.01 -9.52
CA SER A 219 6.61 16.55 -10.82
C SER A 219 7.80 17.35 -11.37
N SER A 220 7.92 18.65 -11.05
CA SER A 220 9.07 19.46 -11.44
C SER A 220 10.37 19.01 -10.74
N GLU A 221 10.32 18.76 -9.44
CA GLU A 221 11.48 18.27 -8.69
C GLU A 221 11.91 16.88 -9.18
N ILE A 222 10.93 15.97 -9.38
CA ILE A 222 11.19 14.63 -9.91
C ILE A 222 11.83 14.73 -11.31
N SER A 223 11.30 15.61 -12.18
CA SER A 223 11.85 15.84 -13.52
C SER A 223 13.30 16.28 -13.47
N SER A 224 13.62 17.24 -12.59
CA SER A 224 15.00 17.73 -12.43
C SER A 224 15.98 16.65 -11.99
N VAL A 225 15.56 15.75 -11.07
CA VAL A 225 16.38 14.59 -10.66
C VAL A 225 16.58 13.61 -11.83
N VAL A 226 15.52 13.27 -12.55
CA VAL A 226 15.60 12.32 -13.70
C VAL A 226 16.44 12.91 -14.83
N PHE A 227 16.34 14.21 -15.08
CA PHE A 227 17.16 14.93 -16.05
C PHE A 227 18.64 14.96 -15.65
N SER A 228 18.96 15.21 -14.38
CA SER A 228 20.35 15.18 -13.88
C SER A 228 21.03 13.82 -14.10
N LYS A 229 20.25 12.74 -14.05
CA LYS A 229 20.68 11.36 -14.38
C LYS A 229 20.73 11.08 -15.89
N LYS A 230 20.45 12.07 -16.75
CA LYS A 230 20.44 11.95 -18.23
C LYS A 230 19.44 10.91 -18.77
N LEU A 231 18.33 10.69 -18.07
CA LEU A 231 17.30 9.70 -18.43
C LEU A 231 16.15 10.31 -19.24
N ILE A 232 16.07 11.64 -19.32
CA ILE A 232 15.16 12.40 -20.18
C ILE A 232 15.91 13.50 -20.92
N ALA A 233 15.40 13.91 -22.08
CA ALA A 233 16.12 14.82 -22.98
C ALA A 233 16.20 16.27 -22.48
N LYS A 234 15.25 16.69 -21.64
CA LYS A 234 15.20 18.04 -21.03
C LYS A 234 14.50 17.99 -19.69
N ASP A 235 14.76 18.98 -18.83
CA ASP A 235 14.04 19.13 -17.56
C ASP A 235 12.61 19.68 -17.82
N ASP A 236 11.70 18.76 -18.09
CA ASP A 236 10.30 19.04 -18.41
C ASP A 236 9.41 18.02 -17.71
N PRO A 237 8.58 18.45 -16.73
CA PRO A 237 7.67 17.57 -16.02
C PRO A 237 6.70 16.78 -16.92
N SER A 238 6.41 17.26 -18.13
CA SER A 238 5.53 16.57 -19.06
C SER A 238 6.11 15.21 -19.51
N LEU A 239 7.44 15.09 -19.60
CA LEU A 239 8.13 13.88 -20.03
C LEU A 239 8.03 12.74 -19.01
N ILE A 240 7.86 13.05 -17.74
CA ILE A 240 7.72 12.02 -16.70
C ILE A 240 6.26 11.67 -16.37
N GLN A 241 5.27 12.44 -16.85
CA GLN A 241 3.85 12.17 -16.57
C GLN A 241 3.38 10.77 -17.01
N PRO A 242 3.76 10.23 -18.18
CA PRO A 242 3.40 8.87 -18.56
C PRO A 242 3.91 7.82 -17.57
N TYR A 243 5.14 7.99 -17.06
CA TYR A 243 5.75 7.12 -16.05
C TYR A 243 4.99 7.20 -14.73
N LEU A 244 4.74 8.40 -14.22
CA LEU A 244 3.97 8.62 -12.99
C LEU A 244 2.56 8.03 -13.10
N ASN A 245 1.87 8.22 -14.22
CA ASN A 245 0.55 7.66 -14.46
C ASN A 245 0.55 6.12 -14.47
N ASN A 246 1.59 5.50 -15.04
CA ASN A 246 1.77 4.06 -14.99
C ASN A 246 2.01 3.58 -13.57
N MET A 247 2.90 4.23 -12.82
CA MET A 247 3.18 3.87 -11.43
C MET A 247 1.98 4.03 -10.49
N LEU A 248 1.11 5.02 -10.75
CA LEU A 248 -0.18 5.16 -10.07
C LEU A 248 -1.10 3.97 -10.37
N LYS A 249 -1.15 3.52 -11.64
CA LYS A 249 -1.95 2.35 -12.04
C LYS A 249 -1.43 1.05 -11.44
N LEU A 250 -0.11 0.92 -11.30
CA LEU A 250 0.57 -0.23 -10.68
C LEU A 250 0.50 -0.19 -9.15
N GLY A 251 -0.01 0.89 -8.54
CA GLY A 251 -0.07 1.05 -7.09
C GLY A 251 1.30 1.24 -6.42
N LEU A 252 2.33 1.62 -7.19
CA LEU A 252 3.68 1.87 -6.66
C LEU A 252 3.83 3.26 -6.05
N VAL A 253 3.12 4.22 -6.61
CA VAL A 253 3.02 5.57 -6.05
C VAL A 253 1.56 5.98 -5.85
N ARG A 254 1.31 6.88 -4.93
CA ARG A 254 0.03 7.54 -4.71
C ARG A 254 0.17 9.04 -4.96
N ARG A 255 -0.92 9.67 -5.34
CA ARG A 255 -0.98 11.10 -5.67
C ARG A 255 -1.91 11.80 -4.69
N ILE A 256 -1.42 12.86 -4.06
CA ILE A 256 -2.14 13.63 -3.05
C ILE A 256 -2.26 15.07 -3.55
N LYS A 257 -3.46 15.62 -3.51
CA LYS A 257 -3.70 17.00 -3.92
C LYS A 257 -3.11 17.98 -2.91
N VAL A 258 -2.59 19.11 -3.40
CA VAL A 258 -2.18 20.22 -2.55
C VAL A 258 -3.37 21.17 -2.39
N TYR A 259 -3.75 21.45 -1.14
CA TYR A 259 -4.87 22.32 -0.80
C TYR A 259 -4.68 23.74 -1.35
N GLY A 260 -5.71 24.28 -1.96
CA GLY A 260 -5.69 25.62 -2.55
C GLY A 260 -4.82 25.77 -3.81
N LYS A 261 -4.19 24.70 -4.30
CA LYS A 261 -3.33 24.73 -5.49
C LYS A 261 -3.78 23.70 -6.54
N ASN A 262 -3.51 23.99 -7.82
CA ASN A 262 -3.77 23.04 -8.91
C ASN A 262 -2.54 22.18 -9.17
N ARG A 263 -2.02 21.55 -8.11
CA ARG A 263 -0.90 20.60 -8.21
C ARG A 263 -1.05 19.43 -7.26
N PHE A 264 -0.26 18.40 -7.49
CA PHE A 264 -0.23 17.19 -6.69
C PHE A 264 1.18 16.95 -6.17
N GLN A 265 1.25 16.24 -5.06
CA GLN A 265 2.47 15.60 -4.58
C GLN A 265 2.35 14.08 -4.73
N TYR A 266 3.48 13.44 -5.00
CA TYR A 266 3.59 12.00 -5.15
C TYR A 266 4.28 11.39 -3.93
N ARG A 267 3.85 10.20 -3.54
CA ARG A 267 4.45 9.40 -2.45
C ARG A 267 4.61 7.96 -2.92
N VAL A 268 5.69 7.30 -2.54
CA VAL A 268 5.79 5.84 -2.70
C VAL A 268 4.71 5.19 -1.83
N SER A 269 3.95 4.24 -2.39
CA SER A 269 2.81 3.64 -1.68
C SER A 269 3.23 2.77 -0.50
N SER A 270 4.36 2.09 -0.60
CA SER A 270 4.92 1.25 0.46
C SER A 270 5.99 2.00 1.25
N PRO A 271 5.81 2.21 2.57
CA PRO A 271 6.83 2.84 3.41
C PRO A 271 8.17 2.08 3.39
N LEU A 272 8.14 0.74 3.38
CA LEU A 272 9.35 -0.06 3.27
C LEU A 272 10.09 0.18 1.94
N MET A 273 9.36 0.22 0.82
CA MET A 273 9.96 0.53 -0.48
C MET A 273 10.49 1.97 -0.52
N SER A 274 9.76 2.93 0.07
CA SER A 274 10.24 4.31 0.20
C SER A 274 11.57 4.37 0.96
N LEU A 275 11.63 3.70 2.10
CA LEU A 275 12.85 3.63 2.91
C LEU A 275 14.00 2.96 2.13
N PHE A 276 13.72 1.82 1.48
CA PHE A 276 14.72 1.11 0.67
C PHE A 276 15.29 1.99 -0.44
N TYR A 277 14.45 2.60 -1.29
CA TYR A 277 14.95 3.40 -2.42
C TYR A 277 15.72 4.65 -1.97
N CYS A 278 15.30 5.30 -0.88
CA CYS A 278 16.04 6.41 -0.30
C CYS A 278 17.43 6.00 0.21
N LEU A 279 17.48 4.89 0.95
CA LEU A 279 18.74 4.38 1.49
C LEU A 279 19.64 3.78 0.39
N ASN A 280 19.06 3.13 -0.61
CA ASN A 280 19.81 2.57 -1.73
C ASN A 280 20.48 3.67 -2.58
N GLU A 281 19.80 4.79 -2.81
CA GLU A 281 20.38 5.95 -3.51
C GLU A 281 21.62 6.49 -2.78
N LYS A 282 21.60 6.48 -1.44
CA LYS A 282 22.69 7.02 -0.62
C LYS A 282 23.81 6.02 -0.34
N TYR A 283 23.47 4.77 -0.12
CA TYR A 283 24.39 3.75 0.41
C TYR A 283 24.68 2.60 -0.58
N GLY A 284 23.95 2.48 -1.69
CA GLY A 284 24.13 1.39 -2.66
C GLY A 284 23.81 0.01 -2.08
N ILE A 285 22.75 -0.12 -1.26
CA ILE A 285 22.43 -1.34 -0.51
C ILE A 285 22.23 -2.58 -1.41
N ALA A 286 21.73 -2.38 -2.63
CA ALA A 286 21.57 -3.46 -3.60
C ALA A 286 22.88 -3.94 -4.22
N GLU A 287 23.98 -3.18 -4.10
CA GLU A 287 25.25 -3.42 -4.80
C GLU A 287 26.40 -3.75 -3.83
N ARG A 288 26.26 -3.45 -2.56
CA ARG A 288 27.31 -3.66 -1.55
C ARG A 288 26.73 -4.13 -0.21
N ASP A 289 27.57 -4.82 0.57
CA ASP A 289 27.24 -5.15 1.95
C ASP A 289 27.25 -3.88 2.81
N VAL A 290 26.13 -3.60 3.47
CA VAL A 290 25.93 -2.48 4.37
C VAL A 290 25.49 -3.02 5.72
N SER A 291 26.09 -2.54 6.81
CA SER A 291 25.68 -2.94 8.15
C SER A 291 24.46 -2.19 8.64
N ALA A 292 23.69 -2.82 9.56
CA ALA A 292 22.55 -2.15 10.20
C ALA A 292 22.98 -0.85 10.92
N THR A 293 24.17 -0.82 11.50
CA THR A 293 24.71 0.34 12.22
C THR A 293 24.90 1.56 11.29
N GLU A 294 25.34 1.34 10.05
CA GLU A 294 25.51 2.43 9.07
C GLU A 294 24.18 3.11 8.70
N LEU A 295 23.09 2.36 8.70
CA LEU A 295 21.78 2.86 8.31
C LEU A 295 20.99 3.53 9.44
N ARG A 296 21.36 3.27 10.71
CA ARG A 296 20.54 3.70 11.87
C ARG A 296 20.24 5.20 11.92
N THR A 297 21.24 6.04 11.66
CA THR A 297 21.08 7.50 11.71
C THR A 297 20.07 7.95 10.66
N GLU A 298 20.25 7.52 9.42
CA GLU A 298 19.37 7.89 8.31
C GLU A 298 17.94 7.39 8.52
N ILE A 299 17.78 6.15 8.99
CA ILE A 299 16.45 5.58 9.30
C ILE A 299 15.73 6.44 10.35
N ARG A 300 16.43 6.87 11.40
CA ARG A 300 15.84 7.76 12.43
C ARG A 300 15.42 9.11 11.89
N GLU A 301 16.16 9.64 10.92
CA GLU A 301 15.83 10.92 10.26
C GLU A 301 14.65 10.78 9.28
N LEU A 302 14.51 9.61 8.63
CA LEU A 302 13.45 9.34 7.65
C LEU A 302 12.13 8.90 8.32
N MET A 303 12.21 8.21 9.45
CA MET A 303 11.04 7.63 10.11
C MET A 303 9.91 8.64 10.40
N PRO A 304 10.17 9.86 10.89
CA PRO A 304 9.11 10.84 11.12
C PRO A 304 8.29 11.17 9.86
N PHE A 305 8.91 11.20 8.68
CA PHE A 305 8.22 11.48 7.42
C PHE A 305 7.34 10.31 6.96
N LEU A 306 7.80 9.06 7.18
CA LEU A 306 7.00 7.87 6.91
C LEU A 306 5.79 7.81 7.84
N ILE A 307 5.97 8.16 9.12
CA ILE A 307 4.89 8.22 10.10
C ILE A 307 3.89 9.31 9.75
N GLU A 308 4.35 10.51 9.40
CA GLU A 308 3.48 11.60 8.97
C GLU A 308 2.56 11.18 7.81
N ASP A 309 3.15 10.54 6.78
CA ASP A 309 2.41 10.05 5.62
C ASP A 309 1.36 9.00 6.01
N GLU A 310 1.69 8.09 6.91
CA GLU A 310 0.80 7.00 7.33
C GLU A 310 -0.28 7.46 8.31
N VAL A 311 0.06 8.34 9.24
CA VAL A 311 -0.89 8.96 10.17
C VAL A 311 -1.91 9.80 9.40
N ARG A 312 -1.46 10.60 8.44
CA ARG A 312 -2.33 11.41 7.60
C ARG A 312 -3.32 10.52 6.83
N LEU A 313 -2.83 9.46 6.18
CA LEU A 313 -3.67 8.51 5.47
C LEU A 313 -4.70 7.86 6.40
N ARG A 314 -4.26 7.39 7.56
CA ARG A 314 -5.13 6.69 8.52
C ARG A 314 -6.19 7.60 9.13
N ILE A 315 -5.83 8.82 9.50
CA ILE A 315 -6.78 9.81 10.02
C ILE A 315 -7.82 10.17 8.96
N GLY A 316 -7.44 10.29 7.69
CA GLY A 316 -8.38 10.49 6.59
C GLY A 316 -9.45 9.39 6.53
N VAL A 317 -9.02 8.11 6.69
CA VAL A 317 -9.93 6.96 6.75
C VAL A 317 -10.85 7.03 7.97
N ILE A 318 -10.30 7.28 9.16
CA ILE A 318 -11.08 7.37 10.42
C ILE A 318 -12.14 8.47 10.33
N LEU A 319 -11.80 9.62 9.77
CA LEU A 319 -12.72 10.74 9.62
C LEU A 319 -13.71 10.57 8.45
N GLY A 320 -13.46 9.62 7.53
CA GLY A 320 -14.20 9.48 6.28
C GLY A 320 -14.10 10.72 5.41
N MET A 321 -12.90 11.31 5.30
CA MET A 321 -12.63 12.56 4.61
C MET A 321 -11.46 12.43 3.62
N GLU A 322 -11.50 13.26 2.56
CA GLU A 322 -10.40 13.38 1.60
C GLU A 322 -9.22 14.13 2.22
N GLU A 323 -8.03 13.50 2.23
CA GLU A 323 -6.81 14.16 2.64
C GLU A 323 -6.23 15.07 1.55
N GLN A 324 -5.75 16.25 1.91
CA GLN A 324 -4.94 17.11 1.05
C GLN A 324 -3.77 17.66 1.85
N ILE A 325 -2.61 17.78 1.17
CA ILE A 325 -1.42 18.40 1.78
C ILE A 325 -1.61 19.91 1.83
N ILE A 326 -1.22 20.53 2.92
CA ILE A 326 -1.26 22.00 3.05
C ILE A 326 0.16 22.57 3.10
N GLU A 327 0.40 23.65 2.35
CA GLU A 327 1.71 24.31 2.26
C GLU A 327 1.65 25.77 2.71
N SER A 328 0.46 26.30 2.93
CA SER A 328 0.24 27.70 3.31
C SER A 328 0.31 27.96 4.82
N VAL A 329 0.27 26.90 5.60
CA VAL A 329 0.31 26.90 7.07
C VAL A 329 1.30 25.83 7.50
N ASN A 330 1.91 25.98 8.67
CA ASN A 330 2.77 24.95 9.24
C ASN A 330 1.91 23.82 9.83
N ALA A 331 1.34 23.01 8.92
CA ALA A 331 0.51 21.85 9.21
C ALA A 331 0.73 20.80 8.10
N ASP A 332 0.45 19.52 8.40
CA ASP A 332 0.78 18.41 7.50
C ASP A 332 -0.37 18.05 6.57
N ALA A 333 -1.61 18.21 7.02
CA ALA A 333 -2.77 17.94 6.19
C ALA A 333 -4.00 18.75 6.54
N VAL A 334 -4.88 18.90 5.55
CA VAL A 334 -6.26 19.32 5.71
C VAL A 334 -7.20 18.23 5.20
N PHE A 335 -8.27 17.96 5.92
CA PHE A 335 -9.27 16.95 5.56
C PHE A 335 -10.56 17.62 5.10
N LEU A 336 -11.04 17.20 3.93
CA LEU A 336 -12.19 17.80 3.27
C LEU A 336 -13.38 16.83 3.24
N ARG A 337 -14.56 17.37 3.45
CA ARG A 337 -15.83 16.70 3.13
C ARG A 337 -16.60 17.57 2.15
N PHE A 338 -17.00 17.03 1.02
CA PHE A 338 -17.64 17.78 -0.08
C PHE A 338 -16.86 19.05 -0.48
N LYS A 339 -15.53 18.92 -0.63
CA LYS A 339 -14.59 20.00 -0.99
C LYS A 339 -14.45 21.12 0.05
N LYS A 340 -15.08 21.00 1.23
CA LYS A 340 -14.97 21.98 2.31
C LYS A 340 -14.04 21.46 3.40
N PRO A 341 -13.05 22.25 3.88
CA PRO A 341 -12.18 21.85 4.97
C PRO A 341 -13.00 21.63 6.26
N GLN A 342 -12.77 20.52 6.94
CA GLN A 342 -13.45 20.14 8.18
C GLN A 342 -12.47 19.92 9.32
N ALA A 343 -11.26 19.42 9.01
CA ALA A 343 -10.22 19.16 10.00
C ALA A 343 -8.86 19.54 9.45
N ILE A 344 -7.93 19.90 10.35
CA ILE A 344 -6.52 20.12 10.05
C ILE A 344 -5.67 19.29 11.01
N LEU A 345 -4.54 18.78 10.52
CA LEU A 345 -3.63 17.89 11.24
C LEU A 345 -2.23 18.47 11.27
N GLU A 346 -1.63 18.42 12.44
CA GLU A 346 -0.19 18.56 12.66
C GLU A 346 0.34 17.31 13.34
N VAL A 347 1.40 16.70 12.82
CA VAL A 347 2.09 15.52 13.37
C VAL A 347 3.39 15.96 14.03
N LYS A 348 3.57 15.62 15.30
CA LYS A 348 4.81 15.91 16.05
C LYS A 348 5.39 14.63 16.59
N TRP A 349 6.17 13.93 15.75
CA TRP A 349 6.82 12.67 16.11
C TRP A 349 8.13 12.89 16.88
N ARG A 350 8.01 13.49 18.08
CA ARG A 350 9.12 13.80 18.98
C ARG A 350 8.65 13.78 20.43
N GLU A 351 9.58 13.66 21.38
CA GLU A 351 9.26 13.53 22.81
C GLU A 351 8.69 14.81 23.43
N ARG A 352 9.18 15.96 23.00
CA ARG A 352 8.74 17.24 23.55
C ARG A 352 8.01 18.06 22.48
N VAL A 353 6.78 18.41 22.78
CA VAL A 353 5.92 19.19 21.87
C VAL A 353 5.53 20.51 22.54
N ASP A 354 5.76 21.61 21.87
CA ASP A 354 5.27 22.93 22.28
C ASP A 354 3.82 23.09 21.75
N ILE A 355 2.87 22.76 22.63
CA ILE A 355 1.43 22.82 22.30
C ILE A 355 1.03 24.26 21.95
N LYS A 356 1.52 25.27 22.68
CA LYS A 356 1.17 26.68 22.43
C LYS A 356 1.63 27.14 21.04
N ALA A 357 2.80 26.69 20.60
CA ALA A 357 3.27 26.97 19.25
C ALA A 357 2.36 26.34 18.19
N VAL A 358 1.91 25.10 18.40
CA VAL A 358 0.97 24.44 17.48
C VAL A 358 -0.40 25.12 17.49
N GLU A 359 -0.93 25.45 18.67
CA GLU A 359 -2.19 26.22 18.79
C GLU A 359 -2.13 27.51 18.01
N LYS A 360 -1.05 28.27 18.15
CA LYS A 360 -0.81 29.54 17.44
C LYS A 360 -0.75 29.30 15.92
N ASN A 361 -0.02 28.30 15.46
CA ASN A 361 0.10 27.97 14.04
C ASN A 361 -1.25 27.63 13.40
N LEU A 362 -2.09 26.86 14.11
CA LEU A 362 -3.38 26.42 13.62
C LEU A 362 -4.54 27.39 13.94
N SER A 363 -4.30 28.47 14.71
CA SER A 363 -5.36 29.38 15.13
C SER A 363 -6.07 30.08 13.97
N GLY A 364 -5.35 30.45 12.93
CA GLY A 364 -5.87 31.14 11.75
C GLY A 364 -6.67 30.23 10.79
N PHE A 365 -6.69 28.92 11.01
CA PHE A 365 -7.39 27.99 10.13
C PHE A 365 -8.81 27.72 10.65
N ASN A 366 -9.82 28.10 9.87
CA ASN A 366 -11.23 27.96 10.28
C ASN A 366 -11.78 26.57 9.90
N VAL A 367 -11.67 25.62 10.82
CA VAL A 367 -12.18 24.24 10.71
C VAL A 367 -12.80 23.77 12.01
N LYS A 368 -13.64 22.73 11.93
CA LYS A 368 -14.31 22.16 13.11
C LYS A 368 -13.36 21.44 14.06
N LYS A 369 -12.31 20.79 13.50
CA LYS A 369 -11.35 19.97 14.27
C LYS A 369 -9.94 20.38 13.95
N LYS A 370 -9.14 20.60 14.99
CA LYS A 370 -7.70 20.83 14.91
C LYS A 370 -7.02 19.72 15.67
N ILE A 371 -6.33 18.85 14.96
CA ILE A 371 -5.75 17.63 15.50
C ILE A 371 -4.24 17.79 15.60
N LEU A 372 -3.71 17.53 16.79
CA LEU A 372 -2.28 17.37 17.03
C LEU A 372 -2.03 15.88 17.29
N PHE A 373 -1.25 15.23 16.44
CA PHE A 373 -0.85 13.82 16.62
C PHE A 373 0.55 13.76 17.24
N VAL A 374 0.69 12.96 18.30
CA VAL A 374 1.92 12.79 19.09
C VAL A 374 2.17 11.30 19.37
N PRO A 375 3.41 10.89 19.74
CA PRO A 375 3.67 9.49 20.12
C PRO A 375 2.86 9.01 21.33
N ASP A 376 2.72 9.88 22.32
CA ASP A 376 1.97 9.65 23.55
C ASP A 376 1.36 10.97 24.03
N ARG A 377 0.06 10.98 24.28
CA ARG A 377 -0.67 12.16 24.75
C ARG A 377 -0.68 12.33 26.27
N MET A 378 -0.05 11.38 27.03
CA MET A 378 -0.02 11.44 28.49
C MET A 378 0.57 12.77 28.99
N GLY A 379 -0.16 13.46 29.85
CA GLY A 379 0.25 14.76 30.40
C GLY A 379 0.11 15.96 29.44
N LEU A 380 -0.37 15.78 28.22
CA LEU A 380 -0.61 16.86 27.28
C LEU A 380 -2.08 17.25 27.28
N THR A 381 -2.36 18.57 27.41
CA THR A 381 -3.72 19.09 27.37
C THR A 381 -3.80 20.36 26.54
N SER A 382 -4.92 20.55 25.84
CA SER A 382 -5.22 21.74 25.05
C SER A 382 -6.72 21.96 25.04
N ASN A 383 -7.15 23.23 25.06
CA ASN A 383 -8.55 23.61 24.86
C ASN A 383 -8.87 23.90 23.38
N ALA A 384 -7.84 24.05 22.55
CA ALA A 384 -7.96 24.42 21.13
C ALA A 384 -7.67 23.29 20.18
N LEU A 385 -7.03 22.19 20.65
CA LEU A 385 -6.60 21.04 19.84
C LEU A 385 -7.16 19.75 20.41
N GLU A 386 -7.58 18.85 19.53
CA GLU A 386 -7.76 17.43 19.85
C GLU A 386 -6.39 16.75 19.79
N ILE A 387 -5.87 16.28 20.95
CA ILE A 387 -4.58 15.59 21.00
C ILE A 387 -4.81 14.09 20.81
N TRP A 388 -4.27 13.57 19.73
CA TRP A 388 -4.35 12.18 19.34
C TRP A 388 -3.00 11.48 19.47
N ASP A 389 -3.01 10.21 19.80
CA ASP A 389 -1.83 9.32 19.83
C ASP A 389 -2.06 8.03 19.04
N VAL A 390 -1.12 7.11 19.17
CA VAL A 390 -1.13 5.83 18.44
C VAL A 390 -2.41 5.01 18.71
N ASN A 391 -3.00 5.11 19.90
CA ASN A 391 -4.22 4.37 20.24
C ASN A 391 -5.45 4.91 19.49
N ASP A 392 -5.48 6.17 19.13
CA ASP A 392 -6.57 6.75 18.34
C ASP A 392 -6.56 6.26 16.88
N LEU A 393 -5.43 5.75 16.39
CA LEU A 393 -5.34 5.15 15.06
C LEU A 393 -6.06 3.79 14.94
N LEU A 394 -6.37 3.15 16.05
CA LEU A 394 -7.09 1.87 16.04
C LEU A 394 -8.54 2.02 15.55
N GLY A 395 -9.09 3.24 15.61
CA GLY A 395 -10.50 3.50 15.33
C GLY A 395 -11.39 3.03 16.50
N LYS A 396 -12.55 3.65 16.65
CA LYS A 396 -13.57 3.18 17.59
C LYS A 396 -14.46 2.17 16.92
#